data_d541fb241ca4984dde306a2ae84558cf
#
_entry.id   d541fb241ca4984dde306a2ae84558cf
#
_cell.length_a   1.000
_cell.length_b   1.000
_cell.length_c   1.000
_cell.angle_alpha   90.00
_cell.angle_beta   90.00
_cell.angle_gamma   90.00
#
_symmetry.space_group_name_H-M   'P 1'
#
loop_
_entity.id
_entity.type
_entity.pdbx_description
1 polymer ?
#
loop_
_entity_poly.entity_id
_entity_poly.type
_entity_poly.pdbx_seq_one_letter_code
_entity_poly.pdbx_strand_id
1 'polypeptide(L)'
;VHPDDRARYSEANTRHLHGETPHFECEYRIRRADGTWAWGLSRGIAAFDEDGVARRMAGSITDISERKHQEELIQFLATRDSLTTLANRFLLAERLAEMLTRARASGGSVAVVYMDLDFFKNINDSMGHQAGDKVLIEIARRLREEFPDPAVVARQGGDEFIVAIPQAPDLTQVGGRIGRLLENLRRPIHMITGELSVRASAGIAFYPHEGDDATTLLKNADLALYAAKERGRGQFAFFSSDMAEYARERMNLERHLAVATEKGEFYLDFQPQVELPSGRIVGCEALLRWRHPELGSVSPGRFIPVAESSGLILPIGAWVL
;
A
#
# COMPACT_ATOMS: atom_id res chain seq x y z
N VAL A 1 -39.36 14.79 4.58
CA VAL A 1 -38.41 14.30 3.56
C VAL A 1 -37.22 15.24 3.50
N HIS A 2 -36.00 14.67 3.48
CA HIS A 2 -34.75 15.43 3.32
C HIS A 2 -34.74 16.20 1.99
N PRO A 3 -34.20 17.43 1.94
CA PRO A 3 -34.19 18.22 0.72
C PRO A 3 -33.68 17.49 -0.53
N ASP A 4 -32.55 16.78 -0.41
CA ASP A 4 -31.93 16.03 -1.53
C ASP A 4 -32.79 14.85 -2.01
N ASP A 5 -33.65 14.29 -1.14
CA ASP A 5 -34.47 13.11 -1.45
C ASP A 5 -35.86 13.49 -1.99
N ARG A 6 -36.23 14.79 -1.98
CA ARG A 6 -37.56 15.26 -2.37
C ARG A 6 -37.90 14.97 -3.83
N ALA A 7 -36.97 15.19 -4.73
CA ALA A 7 -37.19 14.94 -6.16
C ALA A 7 -37.52 13.47 -6.40
N ARG A 8 -36.67 12.54 -5.89
CA ARG A 8 -36.87 11.09 -6.00
C ARG A 8 -38.17 10.62 -5.38
N TYR A 9 -38.50 11.14 -4.18
CA TYR A 9 -39.75 10.81 -3.48
C TYR A 9 -40.97 11.27 -4.31
N SER A 10 -40.96 12.54 -4.79
CA SER A 10 -42.04 13.08 -5.59
C SER A 10 -42.26 12.32 -6.88
N GLU A 11 -41.20 12.00 -7.60
CA GLU A 11 -41.24 11.21 -8.82
C GLU A 11 -41.87 9.81 -8.59
N ALA A 12 -41.38 9.09 -7.60
CA ALA A 12 -41.90 7.77 -7.24
C ALA A 12 -43.36 7.81 -6.84
N ASN A 13 -43.76 8.84 -6.09
CA ASN A 13 -45.16 9.05 -5.68
C ASN A 13 -46.07 9.38 -6.87
N THR A 14 -45.63 10.29 -7.77
CA THR A 14 -46.37 10.67 -8.96
C THR A 14 -46.62 9.49 -9.89
N ARG A 15 -45.57 8.69 -10.15
CA ARG A 15 -45.68 7.49 -11.00
C ARG A 15 -46.68 6.48 -10.46
N HIS A 16 -46.70 6.29 -9.13
CA HIS A 16 -47.64 5.39 -8.48
C HIS A 16 -49.06 5.90 -8.54
N LEU A 17 -49.27 7.22 -8.30
CA LEU A 17 -50.60 7.86 -8.34
C LEU A 17 -51.19 7.90 -9.76
N HIS A 18 -50.35 7.80 -10.81
CA HIS A 18 -50.79 7.66 -12.20
C HIS A 18 -51.01 6.24 -12.64
N GLY A 19 -50.89 5.23 -11.70
CA GLY A 19 -51.07 3.82 -12.04
C GLY A 19 -49.92 3.18 -12.80
N GLU A 20 -48.75 3.83 -12.92
CA GLU A 20 -47.59 3.34 -13.63
C GLU A 20 -46.86 2.25 -12.88
N THR A 21 -47.09 2.11 -11.57
CA THR A 21 -46.46 1.10 -10.71
C THR A 21 -47.51 0.36 -9.88
N PRO A 22 -47.37 -0.95 -9.64
CA PRO A 22 -48.33 -1.74 -8.88
C PRO A 22 -48.36 -1.36 -7.40
N HIS A 23 -47.26 -0.82 -6.87
CA HIS A 23 -47.14 -0.32 -5.49
C HIS A 23 -46.16 0.85 -5.46
N PHE A 24 -46.31 1.69 -4.44
CA PHE A 24 -45.35 2.72 -4.09
C PHE A 24 -44.25 2.11 -3.21
N GLU A 25 -42.99 2.35 -3.57
CA GLU A 25 -41.84 2.00 -2.72
C GLU A 25 -40.78 3.09 -2.88
N CYS A 26 -40.31 3.65 -1.75
CA CYS A 26 -39.27 4.66 -1.77
C CYS A 26 -38.49 4.67 -0.45
N GLU A 27 -37.17 4.65 -0.55
CA GLU A 27 -36.25 4.88 0.57
C GLU A 27 -35.85 6.35 0.57
N TYR A 28 -36.00 7.02 1.71
CA TYR A 28 -35.65 8.43 1.86
C TYR A 28 -35.39 8.80 3.31
N ARG A 29 -34.72 9.92 3.55
CA ARG A 29 -34.45 10.41 4.90
C ARG A 29 -35.64 11.19 5.43
N ILE A 30 -36.06 10.82 6.65
CA ILE A 30 -37.18 11.38 7.40
C ILE A 30 -36.62 12.15 8.58
N ARG A 31 -37.14 13.35 8.86
CA ARG A 31 -36.75 14.12 10.03
C ARG A 31 -37.47 13.59 11.27
N ARG A 32 -36.73 13.21 12.30
CA ARG A 32 -37.29 12.82 13.62
C ARG A 32 -37.72 14.06 14.40
N ALA A 33 -38.45 13.84 15.49
CA ALA A 33 -38.95 14.90 16.39
C ALA A 33 -37.80 15.66 17.09
N ASP A 34 -36.67 14.99 17.35
CA ASP A 34 -35.45 15.58 17.90
C ASP A 34 -34.61 16.38 16.86
N GLY A 35 -35.07 16.45 15.60
CA GLY A 35 -34.43 17.16 14.52
C GLY A 35 -33.40 16.34 13.74
N THR A 36 -33.06 15.13 14.17
CA THR A 36 -32.15 14.21 13.46
C THR A 36 -32.81 13.57 12.24
N TRP A 37 -31.98 12.99 11.35
CA TRP A 37 -32.43 12.29 10.15
C TRP A 37 -32.38 10.78 10.35
N ALA A 38 -33.45 10.07 9.94
CA ALA A 38 -33.52 8.63 9.88
C ALA A 38 -33.85 8.16 8.47
N TRP A 39 -33.37 7.01 8.08
CA TRP A 39 -33.77 6.39 6.83
C TRP A 39 -35.10 5.68 7.00
N GLY A 40 -36.08 6.02 6.17
CA GLY A 40 -37.37 5.36 6.10
C GLY A 40 -37.60 4.69 4.76
N LEU A 41 -38.15 3.49 4.80
CA LEU A 41 -38.69 2.79 3.65
C LEU A 41 -40.21 2.91 3.70
N SER A 42 -40.77 3.70 2.79
CA SER A 42 -42.24 3.78 2.61
C SER A 42 -42.71 2.81 1.57
N ARG A 43 -43.72 2.01 1.90
CA ARG A 43 -44.46 1.15 1.00
C ARG A 43 -45.93 1.46 1.06
N GLY A 44 -46.61 1.51 -0.09
CA GLY A 44 -48.02 1.82 -0.11
C GLY A 44 -48.71 1.37 -1.38
N ILE A 45 -50.02 1.36 -1.34
CA ILE A 45 -50.89 1.06 -2.47
C ILE A 45 -51.95 2.16 -2.56
N ALA A 46 -52.13 2.69 -3.75
CA ALA A 46 -53.23 3.62 -4.08
C ALA A 46 -54.47 2.83 -4.49
N ALA A 47 -55.60 3.27 -4.03
CA ALA A 47 -56.94 2.86 -4.51
C ALA A 47 -57.43 3.88 -5.54
N PHE A 48 -57.75 3.37 -6.73
CA PHE A 48 -58.23 4.15 -7.86
C PHE A 48 -59.73 4.04 -8.00
N ASP A 49 -60.39 5.09 -8.47
CA ASP A 49 -61.80 5.09 -8.85
C ASP A 49 -62.01 4.54 -10.27
N GLU A 50 -63.28 4.55 -10.74
CA GLU A 50 -63.66 4.08 -12.09
C GLU A 50 -63.02 4.90 -13.21
N ASP A 51 -62.62 6.13 -12.94
CA ASP A 51 -61.95 7.02 -13.89
C ASP A 51 -60.43 6.88 -13.87
N GLY A 52 -59.87 5.94 -13.05
CA GLY A 52 -58.45 5.73 -12.93
C GLY A 52 -57.71 6.77 -12.05
N VAL A 53 -58.46 7.57 -11.29
CA VAL A 53 -57.90 8.61 -10.40
C VAL A 53 -57.64 8.01 -9.01
N ALA A 54 -56.43 8.17 -8.48
CA ALA A 54 -56.07 7.76 -7.15
C ALA A 54 -56.85 8.58 -6.10
N ARG A 55 -57.68 7.91 -5.30
CA ARG A 55 -58.52 8.50 -4.23
C ARG A 55 -57.99 8.34 -2.86
N ARG A 56 -57.30 7.28 -2.58
CA ARG A 56 -56.71 6.96 -1.24
C ARG A 56 -55.39 6.24 -1.46
N MET A 57 -54.49 6.44 -0.53
CA MET A 57 -53.25 5.66 -0.43
C MET A 57 -53.11 5.18 1.00
N ALA A 58 -52.81 3.89 1.16
CA ALA A 58 -52.53 3.27 2.41
C ALA A 58 -51.16 2.64 2.36
N GLY A 59 -50.41 2.71 3.44
CA GLY A 59 -49.05 2.19 3.45
C GLY A 59 -48.46 2.14 4.85
N SER A 60 -47.21 1.74 4.89
CA SER A 60 -46.38 1.71 6.08
C SER A 60 -45.05 2.44 5.83
N ILE A 61 -44.46 2.91 6.91
CA ILE A 61 -43.10 3.42 6.94
C ILE A 61 -42.31 2.57 7.93
N THR A 62 -41.23 1.99 7.47
CA THR A 62 -40.31 1.18 8.28
C THR A 62 -38.99 1.96 8.43
N ASP A 63 -38.51 2.09 9.67
CA ASP A 63 -37.15 2.63 9.92
C ASP A 63 -36.11 1.61 9.45
N ILE A 64 -35.29 2.01 8.48
CA ILE A 64 -34.23 1.21 7.88
C ILE A 64 -32.83 1.78 8.18
N SER A 65 -32.72 2.66 9.18
CA SER A 65 -31.46 3.33 9.52
C SER A 65 -30.39 2.34 9.90
N GLU A 66 -30.72 1.30 10.66
CA GLU A 66 -29.77 0.25 11.03
C GLU A 66 -29.26 -0.52 9.79
N ARG A 67 -30.16 -0.90 8.88
CA ARG A 67 -29.79 -1.56 7.63
C ARG A 67 -28.86 -0.67 6.79
N LYS A 68 -29.17 0.61 6.64
CA LYS A 68 -28.33 1.57 5.91
C LYS A 68 -26.95 1.73 6.54
N HIS A 69 -26.89 1.82 7.87
CA HIS A 69 -25.62 1.89 8.60
C HIS A 69 -24.77 0.61 8.40
N GLN A 70 -25.41 -0.55 8.42
CA GLN A 70 -24.71 -1.82 8.13
C GLN A 70 -24.21 -1.88 6.68
N GLU A 71 -25.03 -1.45 5.69
CA GLU A 71 -24.62 -1.36 4.28
C GLU A 71 -23.42 -0.42 4.11
N GLU A 72 -23.46 0.77 4.73
CA GLU A 72 -22.35 1.73 4.72
C GLU A 72 -21.08 1.17 5.38
N LEU A 73 -21.23 0.48 6.52
CA LEU A 73 -20.12 -0.16 7.23
C LEU A 73 -19.49 -1.27 6.38
N ILE A 74 -20.31 -2.13 5.77
CA ILE A 74 -19.83 -3.19 4.88
C ILE A 74 -19.06 -2.57 3.70
N GLN A 75 -19.59 -1.53 3.08
CA GLN A 75 -18.94 -0.83 1.98
C GLN A 75 -17.63 -0.18 2.42
N PHE A 76 -17.61 0.43 3.61
CA PHE A 76 -16.40 1.00 4.19
C PHE A 76 -15.33 -0.07 4.42
N LEU A 77 -15.67 -1.18 5.07
CA LEU A 77 -14.74 -2.28 5.33
C LEU A 77 -14.27 -2.98 4.04
N ALA A 78 -15.11 -3.03 3.02
CA ALA A 78 -14.74 -3.58 1.72
C ALA A 78 -13.72 -2.74 0.96
N THR A 79 -13.67 -1.41 1.19
CA THR A 79 -12.89 -0.46 0.39
C THR A 79 -11.80 0.28 1.16
N ARG A 80 -11.85 0.25 2.50
CA ARG A 80 -10.93 1.01 3.37
C ARG A 80 -10.16 0.12 4.32
N ASP A 81 -8.98 0.57 4.72
CA ASP A 81 -8.24 0.00 5.84
C ASP A 81 -8.88 0.44 7.16
N SER A 82 -9.23 -0.52 8.02
CA SER A 82 -9.97 -0.26 9.26
C SER A 82 -9.21 0.56 10.30
N LEU A 83 -7.86 0.53 10.27
CA LEU A 83 -7.03 1.28 11.19
C LEU A 83 -6.78 2.72 10.73
N THR A 84 -6.39 2.89 9.48
CA THR A 84 -5.93 4.18 8.94
C THR A 84 -6.98 4.92 8.14
N THR A 85 -8.09 4.26 7.80
CA THR A 85 -9.17 4.76 6.92
C THR A 85 -8.72 5.14 5.50
N LEU A 86 -7.49 4.81 5.13
CA LEU A 86 -7.00 4.93 3.75
C LEU A 86 -7.70 3.93 2.84
N ALA A 87 -7.54 4.09 1.53
CA ALA A 87 -7.95 3.04 0.60
C ALA A 87 -7.25 1.72 0.97
N ASN A 88 -7.98 0.62 0.91
CA ASN A 88 -7.37 -0.70 0.99
C ASN A 88 -6.89 -1.16 -0.40
N ARG A 89 -6.31 -2.37 -0.49
CA ARG A 89 -5.81 -2.92 -1.76
C ARG A 89 -6.86 -2.99 -2.88
N PHE A 90 -8.14 -3.20 -2.53
CA PHE A 90 -9.22 -3.33 -3.51
C PHE A 90 -9.58 -1.97 -4.12
N LEU A 91 -9.79 -0.96 -3.28
CA LEU A 91 -10.07 0.40 -3.75
C LEU A 91 -8.88 0.99 -4.51
N LEU A 92 -7.65 0.71 -4.06
CA LEU A 92 -6.45 1.11 -4.81
C LEU A 92 -6.45 0.53 -6.22
N ALA A 93 -6.68 -0.80 -6.35
CA ALA A 93 -6.66 -1.47 -7.65
C ALA A 93 -7.72 -0.89 -8.60
N GLU A 94 -8.94 -0.66 -8.10
CA GLU A 94 -10.03 -0.03 -8.85
C GLU A 94 -9.63 1.37 -9.33
N ARG A 95 -9.18 2.23 -8.42
CA ARG A 95 -8.81 3.62 -8.72
C ARG A 95 -7.60 3.72 -9.64
N LEU A 96 -6.59 2.87 -9.43
CA LEU A 96 -5.43 2.84 -10.31
C LEU A 96 -5.81 2.42 -11.74
N ALA A 97 -6.68 1.41 -11.90
CA ALA A 97 -7.19 1.01 -13.21
C ALA A 97 -7.94 2.15 -13.92
N GLU A 98 -8.79 2.91 -13.18
CA GLU A 98 -9.45 4.10 -13.70
C GLU A 98 -8.44 5.18 -14.12
N MET A 99 -7.42 5.45 -13.30
CA MET A 99 -6.36 6.43 -13.60
C MET A 99 -5.60 6.05 -14.87
N LEU A 100 -5.21 4.78 -15.01
CA LEU A 100 -4.51 4.28 -16.19
C LEU A 100 -5.38 4.36 -17.45
N THR A 101 -6.67 4.06 -17.35
CA THR A 101 -7.62 4.21 -18.47
C THR A 101 -7.72 5.65 -18.93
N ARG A 102 -7.82 6.60 -18.01
CA ARG A 102 -7.85 8.04 -18.32
C ARG A 102 -6.52 8.51 -18.91
N ALA A 103 -5.40 8.08 -18.32
CA ALA A 103 -4.06 8.44 -18.82
C ALA A 103 -3.84 7.91 -20.24
N ARG A 104 -4.28 6.68 -20.53
CA ARG A 104 -4.21 6.08 -21.87
C ARG A 104 -4.99 6.88 -22.88
N ALA A 105 -6.19 7.34 -22.52
CA ALA A 105 -7.05 8.12 -23.41
C ALA A 105 -6.52 9.55 -23.68
N SER A 106 -5.84 10.17 -22.69
CA SER A 106 -5.34 11.54 -22.77
C SER A 106 -3.87 11.65 -23.17
N GLY A 107 -3.13 10.55 -23.30
CA GLY A 107 -1.67 10.57 -23.45
C GLY A 107 -0.94 11.04 -22.19
N GLY A 108 -1.61 10.93 -21.02
CA GLY A 108 -1.08 11.37 -19.73
C GLY A 108 -0.20 10.31 -19.05
N SER A 109 0.27 10.63 -17.86
CA SER A 109 1.14 9.79 -17.04
C SER A 109 0.52 9.51 -15.67
N VAL A 110 0.94 8.43 -15.03
CA VAL A 110 0.61 8.08 -13.64
C VAL A 110 1.88 7.66 -12.94
N ALA A 111 2.15 8.18 -11.74
CA ALA A 111 3.22 7.67 -10.90
C ALA A 111 2.65 6.78 -9.80
N VAL A 112 3.27 5.64 -9.58
CA VAL A 112 2.97 4.73 -8.47
C VAL A 112 4.16 4.74 -7.53
N VAL A 113 3.91 5.04 -6.26
CA VAL A 113 4.91 5.07 -5.19
C VAL A 113 4.58 3.96 -4.22
N TYR A 114 5.48 3.00 -4.05
CA TYR A 114 5.39 1.96 -3.03
C TYR A 114 6.30 2.36 -1.87
N MET A 115 5.79 2.38 -0.66
CA MET A 115 6.48 2.87 0.53
C MET A 115 6.35 1.89 1.69
N ASP A 116 7.40 1.80 2.51
CA ASP A 116 7.46 0.93 3.67
C ASP A 116 8.18 1.66 4.82
N LEU A 117 7.72 1.45 6.05
CA LEU A 117 8.32 2.04 7.23
C LEU A 117 9.52 1.24 7.70
N ASP A 118 10.69 1.85 7.65
CA ASP A 118 11.94 1.19 8.02
C ASP A 118 11.92 0.74 9.48
N PHE A 119 12.21 -0.56 9.71
CA PHE A 119 12.29 -1.17 11.03
C PHE A 119 11.00 -1.08 11.87
N PHE A 120 9.82 -0.99 11.23
CA PHE A 120 8.54 -0.91 11.94
C PHE A 120 8.30 -2.07 12.91
N LYS A 121 8.76 -3.28 12.54
CA LYS A 121 8.70 -4.44 13.44
C LYS A 121 9.38 -4.16 14.78
N ASN A 122 10.53 -3.47 14.80
CA ASN A 122 11.23 -3.14 16.05
C ASN A 122 10.41 -2.22 16.94
N ILE A 123 9.59 -1.35 16.36
CA ILE A 123 8.66 -0.49 17.12
C ILE A 123 7.61 -1.34 17.82
N ASN A 124 7.00 -2.28 17.08
CA ASN A 124 6.03 -3.21 17.65
C ASN A 124 6.64 -4.09 18.75
N ASP A 125 7.84 -4.64 18.50
CA ASP A 125 8.51 -5.55 19.44
C ASP A 125 8.95 -4.82 20.72
N SER A 126 9.34 -3.53 20.64
CA SER A 126 9.83 -2.76 21.79
C SER A 126 8.76 -1.96 22.52
N MET A 127 7.73 -1.45 21.83
CA MET A 127 6.73 -0.53 22.38
C MET A 127 5.29 -1.09 22.32
N GLY A 128 5.12 -2.28 21.75
CA GLY A 128 3.81 -2.94 21.60
C GLY A 128 3.01 -2.46 20.38
N HIS A 129 2.05 -3.30 19.97
CA HIS A 129 1.22 -3.05 18.77
C HIS A 129 0.41 -1.74 18.83
N GLN A 130 -0.04 -1.33 20.02
CA GLN A 130 -0.75 -0.05 20.16
C GLN A 130 0.11 1.17 19.80
N ALA A 131 1.41 1.11 20.03
CA ALA A 131 2.34 2.15 19.61
C ALA A 131 2.51 2.12 18.08
N GLY A 132 2.65 0.94 17.49
CA GLY A 132 2.68 0.76 16.04
C GLY A 132 1.42 1.28 15.36
N ASP A 133 0.23 1.00 15.91
CA ASP A 133 -1.04 1.49 15.38
C ASP A 133 -1.09 3.03 15.36
N LYS A 134 -0.64 3.70 16.42
CA LYS A 134 -0.54 5.17 16.45
C LYS A 134 0.42 5.71 15.39
N VAL A 135 1.55 5.05 15.20
CA VAL A 135 2.50 5.40 14.13
C VAL A 135 1.80 5.29 12.77
N LEU A 136 1.15 4.18 12.46
CA LEU A 136 0.46 3.97 11.20
C LEU A 136 -0.63 5.00 10.93
N ILE A 137 -1.40 5.37 11.96
CA ILE A 137 -2.44 6.41 11.86
C ILE A 137 -1.82 7.78 11.55
N GLU A 138 -0.72 8.15 12.23
CA GLU A 138 -0.05 9.43 12.01
C GLU A 138 0.61 9.49 10.62
N ILE A 139 1.27 8.43 10.19
CA ILE A 139 1.84 8.33 8.84
C ILE A 139 0.74 8.45 7.78
N ALA A 140 -0.39 7.75 7.95
CA ALA A 140 -1.54 7.85 7.07
C ALA A 140 -2.09 9.28 6.96
N ARG A 141 -2.13 10.02 8.08
CA ARG A 141 -2.53 11.42 8.12
C ARG A 141 -1.57 12.29 7.31
N ARG A 142 -0.26 12.16 7.53
CA ARG A 142 0.78 12.92 6.79
C ARG A 142 0.76 12.63 5.30
N LEU A 143 0.58 11.36 4.92
CA LEU A 143 0.43 10.96 3.51
C LEU A 143 -0.78 11.60 2.85
N ARG A 144 -1.94 11.61 3.53
CA ARG A 144 -3.17 12.21 3.00
C ARG A 144 -3.06 13.73 2.86
N GLU A 145 -2.36 14.40 3.78
CA GLU A 145 -2.10 15.83 3.69
C GLU A 145 -1.18 16.19 2.52
N GLU A 146 -0.15 15.36 2.29
CA GLU A 146 0.78 15.57 1.17
C GLU A 146 0.12 15.22 -0.18
N PHE A 147 -0.74 14.22 -0.23
CA PHE A 147 -1.38 13.72 -1.45
C PHE A 147 -2.91 13.80 -1.37
N PRO A 148 -3.48 15.03 -1.50
CA PRO A 148 -4.93 15.19 -1.58
C PRO A 148 -5.46 14.65 -2.92
N ASP A 149 -6.79 14.54 -3.01
CA ASP A 149 -7.46 14.21 -4.27
C ASP A 149 -6.94 15.09 -5.42
N PRO A 150 -6.75 14.54 -6.61
CA PRO A 150 -7.17 13.23 -7.10
C PRO A 150 -6.15 12.08 -6.91
N ALA A 151 -5.08 12.27 -6.12
CA ALA A 151 -4.18 11.18 -5.78
C ALA A 151 -4.86 10.16 -4.85
N VAL A 152 -4.49 8.89 -4.95
CA VAL A 152 -5.00 7.83 -4.09
C VAL A 152 -3.91 7.39 -3.15
N VAL A 153 -4.16 7.51 -1.85
CA VAL A 153 -3.29 6.98 -0.79
C VAL A 153 -3.95 5.72 -0.23
N ALA A 154 -3.21 4.63 -0.24
CA ALA A 154 -3.67 3.32 0.21
C ALA A 154 -2.69 2.70 1.23
N ARG A 155 -3.23 1.81 2.08
CA ARG A 155 -2.43 0.90 2.88
C ARG A 155 -2.65 -0.52 2.37
N GLN A 156 -1.54 -1.17 1.98
CA GLN A 156 -1.57 -2.52 1.42
C GLN A 156 -1.72 -3.57 2.53
N GLY A 157 -1.11 -3.31 3.69
CA GLY A 157 -1.10 -4.15 4.88
C GLY A 157 0.16 -3.86 5.71
N GLY A 158 0.20 -4.28 6.97
CA GLY A 158 1.39 -4.06 7.80
C GLY A 158 1.83 -2.59 7.83
N ASP A 159 3.05 -2.35 7.40
CA ASP A 159 3.74 -1.05 7.29
C ASP A 159 3.87 -0.52 5.85
N GLU A 160 3.16 -1.15 4.90
CA GLU A 160 3.22 -0.82 3.48
C GLU A 160 2.12 0.16 3.05
N PHE A 161 2.54 1.24 2.42
CA PHE A 161 1.67 2.27 1.86
C PHE A 161 1.92 2.45 0.37
N ILE A 162 0.88 2.79 -0.36
CA ILE A 162 0.96 3.05 -1.80
C ILE A 162 0.32 4.38 -2.10
N VAL A 163 0.97 5.17 -2.96
CA VAL A 163 0.40 6.40 -3.50
C VAL A 163 0.33 6.32 -5.00
N ALA A 164 -0.85 6.49 -5.58
CA ALA A 164 -1.06 6.62 -7.01
C ALA A 164 -1.34 8.08 -7.35
N ILE A 165 -0.52 8.68 -8.20
CA ILE A 165 -0.56 10.09 -8.56
C ILE A 165 -0.95 10.20 -10.04
N PRO A 166 -2.17 10.65 -10.37
CA PRO A 166 -2.58 10.88 -11.76
C PRO A 166 -1.93 12.13 -12.32
N GLN A 167 -1.81 12.19 -13.66
CA GLN A 167 -1.18 13.30 -14.37
C GLN A 167 0.17 13.67 -13.75
N ALA A 168 0.94 12.65 -13.39
CA ALA A 168 2.22 12.85 -12.73
C ALA A 168 3.12 13.70 -13.62
N PRO A 169 3.71 14.77 -13.07
CA PRO A 169 4.69 15.55 -13.82
C PRO A 169 5.94 14.71 -14.11
N ASP A 170 7.05 15.33 -14.41
CA ASP A 170 8.31 14.63 -14.64
C ASP A 170 8.89 13.97 -13.36
N LEU A 171 9.89 13.13 -13.57
CA LEU A 171 10.64 12.42 -12.52
C LEU A 171 11.17 13.38 -11.42
N THR A 172 11.64 14.56 -11.82
CA THR A 172 12.26 15.53 -10.90
C THR A 172 11.24 16.07 -9.89
N GLN A 173 10.05 16.43 -10.38
CA GLN A 173 8.99 16.97 -9.53
C GLN A 173 8.41 15.90 -8.59
N VAL A 174 8.17 14.69 -9.09
CA VAL A 174 7.70 13.57 -8.26
C VAL A 174 8.77 13.22 -7.24
N GLY A 175 10.03 13.06 -7.65
CA GLY A 175 11.15 12.79 -6.74
C GLY A 175 11.31 13.86 -5.67
N GLY A 176 11.24 15.13 -6.05
CA GLY A 176 11.29 16.25 -5.10
C GLY A 176 10.13 16.22 -4.08
N ARG A 177 8.92 15.85 -4.52
CA ARG A 177 7.76 15.70 -3.63
C ARG A 177 7.92 14.54 -2.67
N ILE A 178 8.37 13.38 -3.16
CA ILE A 178 8.64 12.22 -2.30
C ILE A 178 9.80 12.49 -1.33
N GLY A 179 10.85 13.17 -1.75
CA GLY A 179 11.93 13.57 -0.85
C GLY A 179 11.44 14.44 0.32
N ARG A 180 10.62 15.46 0.05
CA ARG A 180 9.99 16.28 1.09
C ARG A 180 9.06 15.48 2.00
N LEU A 181 8.30 14.55 1.43
CA LEU A 181 7.46 13.64 2.21
C LEU A 181 8.30 12.83 3.19
N LEU A 182 9.37 12.15 2.71
CA LEU A 182 10.22 11.32 3.57
C LEU A 182 10.83 12.14 4.72
N GLU A 183 11.23 13.38 4.46
CA GLU A 183 11.68 14.29 5.53
C GLU A 183 10.54 14.67 6.50
N ASN A 184 9.32 14.89 6.00
CA ASN A 184 8.16 15.17 6.85
C ASN A 184 7.80 13.95 7.73
N LEU A 185 7.93 12.74 7.20
CA LEU A 185 7.67 11.51 7.95
C LEU A 185 8.67 11.32 9.12
N ARG A 186 9.88 11.83 9.01
CA ARG A 186 10.89 11.80 10.08
C ARG A 186 10.57 12.71 11.28
N ARG A 187 9.63 13.65 11.11
CA ARG A 187 9.24 14.54 12.24
C ARG A 187 8.73 13.69 13.40
N PRO A 188 9.11 14.04 14.65
CA PRO A 188 8.70 13.27 15.80
C PRO A 188 7.18 13.06 15.89
N ILE A 189 6.81 11.88 16.31
CA ILE A 189 5.44 11.50 16.65
C ILE A 189 5.36 11.47 18.18
N HIS A 190 4.43 12.25 18.74
CA HIS A 190 4.24 12.29 20.18
C HIS A 190 3.56 11.03 20.68
N MET A 191 4.25 10.29 21.52
CA MET A 191 3.76 9.09 22.19
C MET A 191 3.59 9.38 23.69
N ILE A 192 2.87 8.52 24.39
CA ILE A 192 2.72 8.64 25.86
C ILE A 192 4.08 8.54 26.56
N THR A 193 4.99 7.76 26.00
CA THR A 193 6.32 7.46 26.55
C THR A 193 7.42 8.40 26.05
N GLY A 194 7.09 9.44 25.26
CA GLY A 194 8.07 10.37 24.68
C GLY A 194 7.84 10.62 23.19
N GLU A 195 8.89 10.91 22.46
CA GLU A 195 8.85 11.16 21.02
C GLU A 195 9.49 10.01 20.25
N LEU A 196 8.86 9.63 19.14
CA LEU A 196 9.35 8.59 18.24
C LEU A 196 9.53 9.16 16.83
N SER A 197 10.71 8.99 16.24
CA SER A 197 10.95 9.31 14.83
C SER A 197 10.97 8.02 14.00
N VAL A 198 10.24 8.04 12.90
CA VAL A 198 10.14 6.89 11.97
C VAL A 198 10.75 7.29 10.63
N ARG A 199 11.45 6.36 9.99
CA ARG A 199 11.94 6.51 8.63
C ARG A 199 11.10 5.66 7.70
N ALA A 200 11.05 6.06 6.44
CA ALA A 200 10.41 5.28 5.40
C ALA A 200 11.31 5.23 4.16
N SER A 201 11.23 4.14 3.44
CA SER A 201 11.82 3.97 2.12
C SER A 201 10.73 3.93 1.05
N ALA A 202 11.01 4.40 -0.16
CA ALA A 202 10.04 4.42 -1.23
C ALA A 202 10.63 3.98 -2.57
N GLY A 203 9.81 3.31 -3.39
CA GLY A 203 10.10 3.01 -4.78
C GLY A 203 9.05 3.64 -5.69
N ILE A 204 9.46 4.11 -6.85
CA ILE A 204 8.61 4.88 -7.76
C ILE A 204 8.68 4.27 -9.15
N ALA A 205 7.51 4.04 -9.76
CA ALA A 205 7.37 3.62 -11.16
C ALA A 205 6.36 4.50 -11.89
N PHE A 206 6.56 4.70 -13.20
CA PHE A 206 5.76 5.58 -14.05
C PHE A 206 5.07 4.82 -15.18
N TYR A 207 3.78 5.10 -15.35
CA TYR A 207 3.07 4.82 -16.58
C TYR A 207 3.34 5.95 -17.60
N PRO A 208 3.57 5.66 -18.89
CA PRO A 208 3.59 4.33 -19.51
C PRO A 208 4.98 3.66 -19.54
N HIS A 209 6.05 4.32 -19.10
CA HIS A 209 7.42 3.90 -19.38
C HIS A 209 7.84 2.62 -18.63
N GLU A 210 7.34 2.44 -17.41
CA GLU A 210 7.75 1.35 -16.53
C GLU A 210 6.60 0.36 -16.23
N GLY A 211 5.58 0.38 -17.08
CA GLY A 211 4.46 -0.55 -17.04
C GLY A 211 3.21 0.04 -17.68
N ASP A 212 2.41 -0.80 -18.31
CA ASP A 212 1.19 -0.45 -19.00
C ASP A 212 -0.09 -0.91 -18.26
N ASP A 213 0.08 -1.66 -17.15
CA ASP A 213 -0.98 -2.12 -16.27
C ASP A 213 -0.64 -1.91 -14.78
N ALA A 214 -1.66 -1.98 -13.93
CA ALA A 214 -1.54 -1.75 -12.49
C ALA A 214 -0.59 -2.75 -11.80
N THR A 215 -0.63 -4.02 -12.19
CA THR A 215 0.15 -5.10 -11.59
C THR A 215 1.64 -4.89 -11.88
N THR A 216 1.97 -4.56 -13.13
CA THR A 216 3.34 -4.28 -13.55
C THR A 216 3.90 -3.06 -12.86
N LEU A 217 3.13 -1.96 -12.78
CA LEU A 217 3.57 -0.74 -12.09
C LEU A 217 3.79 -0.94 -10.61
N LEU A 218 2.89 -1.63 -9.92
CA LEU A 218 3.05 -1.95 -8.49
C LEU A 218 4.28 -2.82 -8.25
N LYS A 219 4.48 -3.85 -9.07
CA LYS A 219 5.67 -4.71 -8.99
C LYS A 219 6.96 -3.92 -9.23
N ASN A 220 6.98 -3.03 -10.20
CA ASN A 220 8.17 -2.25 -10.53
C ASN A 220 8.47 -1.19 -9.46
N ALA A 221 7.43 -0.57 -8.86
CA ALA A 221 7.59 0.30 -7.71
C ALA A 221 8.14 -0.46 -6.48
N ASP A 222 7.70 -1.70 -6.23
CA ASP A 222 8.22 -2.56 -5.17
C ASP A 222 9.69 -2.92 -5.38
N LEU A 223 10.10 -3.26 -6.61
CA LEU A 223 11.51 -3.48 -6.97
C LEU A 223 12.38 -2.25 -6.70
N ALA A 224 11.85 -1.06 -7.01
CA ALA A 224 12.54 0.19 -6.71
C ALA A 224 12.62 0.46 -5.19
N LEU A 225 11.57 0.15 -4.43
CA LEU A 225 11.58 0.21 -2.97
C LEU A 225 12.66 -0.70 -2.38
N TYR A 226 12.75 -1.92 -2.89
CA TYR A 226 13.79 -2.86 -2.50
C TYR A 226 15.19 -2.26 -2.71
N ALA A 227 15.44 -1.67 -3.89
CA ALA A 227 16.71 -1.00 -4.18
C ALA A 227 17.00 0.20 -3.26
N ALA A 228 15.96 0.97 -2.86
CA ALA A 228 16.10 2.05 -1.89
C ALA A 228 16.52 1.52 -0.51
N LYS A 229 15.93 0.40 -0.06
CA LYS A 229 16.28 -0.26 1.19
C LYS A 229 17.73 -0.76 1.20
N GLU A 230 18.20 -1.34 0.10
CA GLU A 230 19.57 -1.83 -0.07
C GLU A 230 20.62 -0.71 -0.03
N ARG A 231 20.28 0.45 -0.56
CA ARG A 231 21.18 1.63 -0.60
C ARG A 231 21.25 2.39 0.74
N GLY A 232 20.71 1.84 1.82
CA GLY A 232 20.83 2.41 3.17
C GLY A 232 19.53 2.89 3.80
N ARG A 233 18.36 2.60 3.20
CA ARG A 233 17.02 2.99 3.69
C ARG A 233 16.81 4.50 3.83
N GLY A 234 15.63 4.92 4.27
CA GLY A 234 15.29 6.32 4.50
C GLY A 234 15.38 7.21 3.27
N GLN A 235 15.21 6.65 2.09
CA GLN A 235 15.33 7.31 0.80
C GLN A 235 14.37 6.72 -0.22
N PHE A 236 14.33 7.29 -1.43
CA PHE A 236 13.56 6.72 -2.52
C PHE A 236 14.46 6.32 -3.69
N ALA A 237 13.94 5.44 -4.55
CA ALA A 237 14.54 5.11 -5.83
C ALA A 237 13.47 5.10 -6.93
N PHE A 238 13.85 5.50 -8.12
CA PHE A 238 13.05 5.24 -9.31
C PHE A 238 13.34 3.85 -9.85
N PHE A 239 12.33 3.20 -10.39
CA PHE A 239 12.52 1.93 -11.08
C PHE A 239 13.45 2.11 -12.30
N SER A 240 14.28 1.09 -12.53
CA SER A 240 15.01 0.91 -13.77
C SER A 240 14.97 -0.58 -14.14
N SER A 241 15.06 -0.89 -15.42
CA SER A 241 15.04 -2.27 -15.92
C SER A 241 16.11 -3.16 -15.27
N ASP A 242 17.27 -2.58 -14.99
CA ASP A 242 18.41 -3.28 -14.35
C ASP A 242 18.08 -3.75 -12.94
N MET A 243 17.15 -3.09 -12.23
CA MET A 243 16.72 -3.51 -10.90
C MET A 243 15.97 -4.85 -10.91
N ALA A 244 15.18 -5.10 -11.95
CA ALA A 244 14.48 -6.39 -12.10
C ALA A 244 15.47 -7.54 -12.37
N GLU A 245 16.51 -7.29 -13.14
CA GLU A 245 17.58 -8.26 -13.39
C GLU A 245 18.39 -8.51 -12.11
N TYR A 246 18.81 -7.46 -11.44
CA TYR A 246 19.52 -7.53 -10.16
C TYR A 246 18.72 -8.29 -9.09
N ALA A 247 17.44 -8.01 -8.94
CA ALA A 247 16.59 -8.72 -7.98
C ALA A 247 16.47 -10.22 -8.30
N ARG A 248 16.37 -10.57 -9.61
CA ARG A 248 16.33 -11.97 -10.06
C ARG A 248 17.65 -12.68 -9.80
N GLU A 249 18.77 -12.05 -10.13
CA GLU A 249 20.10 -12.59 -9.84
C GLU A 249 20.28 -12.86 -8.34
N ARG A 250 19.87 -11.90 -7.52
CA ARG A 250 19.99 -12.01 -6.06
C ARG A 250 19.15 -13.14 -5.49
N MET A 251 17.89 -13.28 -5.90
CA MET A 251 17.05 -14.42 -5.48
C MET A 251 17.66 -15.76 -5.90
N ASN A 252 18.23 -15.80 -7.10
CA ASN A 252 18.90 -17.00 -7.57
C ASN A 252 20.16 -17.32 -6.72
N LEU A 253 20.93 -16.30 -6.40
CA LEU A 253 22.12 -16.41 -5.57
C LEU A 253 21.77 -16.87 -4.15
N GLU A 254 20.74 -16.29 -3.52
CA GLU A 254 20.26 -16.68 -2.19
C GLU A 254 19.84 -18.15 -2.14
N ARG A 255 19.09 -18.61 -3.14
CA ARG A 255 18.66 -20.01 -3.25
C ARG A 255 19.84 -20.96 -3.34
N HIS A 256 20.88 -20.64 -4.10
CA HIS A 256 22.09 -21.47 -4.20
C HIS A 256 22.91 -21.41 -2.91
N LEU A 257 23.00 -20.24 -2.29
CA LEU A 257 23.76 -20.02 -1.06
C LEU A 257 23.19 -20.82 0.12
N ALA A 258 21.85 -20.95 0.19
CA ALA A 258 21.17 -21.70 1.26
C ALA A 258 21.63 -23.16 1.38
N VAL A 259 22.12 -23.77 0.29
CA VAL A 259 22.55 -25.16 0.26
C VAL A 259 24.06 -25.32 0.02
N ALA A 260 24.79 -24.22 -0.16
CA ALA A 260 26.21 -24.23 -0.52
C ALA A 260 27.11 -24.89 0.54
N THR A 261 26.79 -24.71 1.85
CA THR A 261 27.49 -25.32 2.95
C THR A 261 27.35 -26.85 2.94
N GLU A 262 26.12 -27.36 2.74
CA GLU A 262 25.82 -28.78 2.69
C GLU A 262 26.47 -29.47 1.49
N LYS A 263 26.58 -28.75 0.37
CA LYS A 263 27.18 -29.24 -0.86
C LYS A 263 28.70 -29.13 -0.92
N GLY A 264 29.34 -28.56 0.12
CA GLY A 264 30.77 -28.38 0.17
C GLY A 264 31.31 -27.45 -0.90
N GLU A 265 30.55 -26.42 -1.27
CA GLU A 265 30.91 -25.46 -2.33
C GLU A 265 31.81 -24.33 -1.82
N PHE A 266 31.96 -24.16 -0.51
CA PHE A 266 32.88 -23.22 0.13
C PHE A 266 34.27 -23.75 0.28
N TYR A 267 35.27 -22.88 0.21
CA TYR A 267 36.66 -23.13 0.56
C TYR A 267 37.29 -21.85 1.11
N LEU A 268 38.46 -21.97 1.73
CA LEU A 268 39.18 -20.84 2.28
C LEU A 268 40.51 -20.66 1.51
N ASP A 269 40.76 -19.39 1.11
CA ASP A 269 42.07 -18.91 0.75
C ASP A 269 42.72 -18.29 1.99
N PHE A 270 44.03 -18.47 2.15
CA PHE A 270 44.75 -17.87 3.27
C PHE A 270 45.71 -16.80 2.78
N GLN A 271 45.52 -15.57 3.24
CA GLN A 271 46.41 -14.46 2.94
C GLN A 271 47.39 -14.24 4.09
N PRO A 272 48.74 -14.41 3.88
CA PRO A 272 49.69 -14.21 4.93
C PRO A 272 49.80 -12.74 5.36
N GLN A 273 49.94 -12.55 6.66
CA GLN A 273 50.25 -11.26 7.27
C GLN A 273 51.73 -11.24 7.65
N VAL A 274 52.46 -10.26 7.12
CA VAL A 274 53.92 -10.20 7.25
C VAL A 274 54.32 -8.97 8.08
N GLU A 275 55.20 -9.19 9.05
CA GLU A 275 55.85 -8.12 9.80
C GLU A 275 56.86 -7.40 8.87
N LEU A 276 56.64 -6.12 8.60
CA LEU A 276 57.41 -5.36 7.62
C LEU A 276 58.94 -5.35 7.92
N PRO A 277 59.42 -5.09 9.17
CA PRO A 277 60.84 -5.05 9.44
C PRO A 277 61.58 -6.36 9.28
N SER A 278 60.94 -7.48 9.62
CA SER A 278 61.58 -8.80 9.66
C SER A 278 61.27 -9.71 8.44
N GLY A 279 60.18 -9.36 7.70
CA GLY A 279 59.68 -10.22 6.62
C GLY A 279 59.04 -11.52 7.09
N ARG A 280 58.88 -11.73 8.42
CA ARG A 280 58.31 -12.97 8.98
C ARG A 280 56.78 -12.98 8.83
N ILE A 281 56.21 -14.14 8.53
CA ILE A 281 54.77 -14.37 8.62
C ILE A 281 54.37 -14.42 10.08
N VAL A 282 53.47 -13.52 10.51
CA VAL A 282 53.00 -13.41 11.90
C VAL A 282 51.52 -13.84 12.05
N GLY A 283 50.85 -14.08 10.94
CA GLY A 283 49.45 -14.53 10.91
C GLY A 283 48.97 -14.80 9.50
N CYS A 284 47.75 -15.21 9.37
CA CYS A 284 47.06 -15.31 8.09
C CYS A 284 45.60 -14.87 8.24
N GLU A 285 45.03 -14.31 7.18
CA GLU A 285 43.63 -14.03 7.08
C GLU A 285 42.96 -15.15 6.29
N ALA A 286 41.90 -15.75 6.84
CA ALA A 286 41.10 -16.74 6.14
C ALA A 286 40.01 -16.03 5.33
N LEU A 287 40.10 -16.12 4.03
CA LEU A 287 39.22 -15.46 3.09
C LEU A 287 38.27 -16.48 2.48
N LEU A 288 36.98 -16.34 2.78
CA LEU A 288 35.93 -17.22 2.26
C LEU A 288 35.82 -17.10 0.73
N ARG A 289 35.71 -18.25 0.07
CA ARG A 289 35.49 -18.39 -1.38
C ARG A 289 34.33 -19.34 -1.62
N TRP A 290 33.58 -19.08 -2.68
CA TRP A 290 32.48 -19.91 -3.11
C TRP A 290 32.66 -20.34 -4.56
N ARG A 291 32.64 -21.65 -4.81
CA ARG A 291 32.69 -22.24 -6.14
C ARG A 291 31.44 -23.06 -6.40
N HIS A 292 30.52 -22.48 -7.17
CA HIS A 292 29.27 -23.12 -7.55
C HIS A 292 29.42 -23.87 -8.88
N PRO A 293 28.82 -25.06 -9.08
CA PRO A 293 28.97 -25.85 -10.30
C PRO A 293 28.52 -25.11 -11.58
N GLU A 294 27.44 -24.35 -11.52
CA GLU A 294 26.88 -23.63 -12.67
C GLU A 294 27.34 -22.17 -12.73
N LEU A 295 27.47 -21.48 -11.59
CA LEU A 295 27.85 -20.07 -11.53
C LEU A 295 29.36 -19.84 -11.55
N GLY A 296 30.16 -20.91 -11.42
CA GLY A 296 31.60 -20.81 -11.34
C GLY A 296 32.08 -20.22 -10.00
N SER A 297 33.15 -19.45 -10.03
CA SER A 297 33.68 -18.76 -8.86
C SER A 297 32.86 -17.49 -8.59
N VAL A 298 32.10 -17.48 -7.49
CA VAL A 298 31.28 -16.35 -7.05
C VAL A 298 32.08 -15.43 -6.14
N SER A 299 32.19 -14.17 -6.49
CA SER A 299 32.95 -13.17 -5.73
C SER A 299 32.36 -12.96 -4.32
N PRO A 300 33.18 -12.85 -3.26
CA PRO A 300 32.73 -12.52 -1.90
C PRO A 300 31.88 -11.24 -1.86
N GLY A 301 32.23 -10.20 -2.63
CA GLY A 301 31.45 -8.97 -2.73
C GLY A 301 30.04 -9.15 -3.28
N ARG A 302 29.73 -10.27 -3.98
CA ARG A 302 28.39 -10.61 -4.47
C ARG A 302 27.59 -11.43 -3.48
N PHE A 303 28.18 -12.44 -2.82
CA PHE A 303 27.43 -13.37 -2.01
C PHE A 303 27.39 -13.01 -0.51
N ILE A 304 28.42 -12.35 0.05
CA ILE A 304 28.42 -11.95 1.47
C ILE A 304 27.26 -11.01 1.81
N PRO A 305 26.96 -9.95 1.05
CA PRO A 305 25.79 -9.09 1.32
C PRO A 305 24.46 -9.86 1.28
N VAL A 306 24.35 -10.85 0.39
CA VAL A 306 23.16 -11.73 0.34
C VAL A 306 23.09 -12.60 1.58
N ALA A 307 24.21 -13.21 2.01
CA ALA A 307 24.27 -14.00 3.23
C ALA A 307 23.90 -13.21 4.48
N GLU A 308 24.37 -11.96 4.59
CA GLU A 308 24.07 -11.06 5.72
C GLU A 308 22.58 -10.73 5.78
N SER A 309 22.00 -10.31 4.66
CA SER A 309 20.59 -9.90 4.62
C SER A 309 19.59 -11.05 4.78
N SER A 310 19.96 -12.28 4.36
CA SER A 310 19.15 -13.48 4.51
C SER A 310 19.40 -14.22 5.84
N GLY A 311 20.38 -13.78 6.63
CA GLY A 311 20.78 -14.46 7.86
C GLY A 311 21.65 -15.71 7.65
N LEU A 312 21.94 -16.08 6.40
CA LEU A 312 22.80 -17.24 6.06
C LEU A 312 24.26 -17.02 6.47
N ILE A 313 24.66 -15.78 6.75
CA ILE A 313 26.01 -15.46 7.22
C ILE A 313 26.36 -16.18 8.52
N LEU A 314 25.38 -16.47 9.40
CA LEU A 314 25.60 -17.15 10.68
C LEU A 314 26.05 -18.61 10.48
N PRO A 315 25.31 -19.49 9.76
CA PRO A 315 25.75 -20.84 9.49
C PRO A 315 27.03 -20.89 8.64
N ILE A 316 27.23 -19.96 7.72
CA ILE A 316 28.47 -19.86 6.94
C ILE A 316 29.64 -19.48 7.83
N GLY A 317 29.48 -18.53 8.74
CA GLY A 317 30.50 -18.14 9.72
C GLY A 317 30.89 -19.30 10.64
N ALA A 318 29.91 -20.07 11.10
CA ALA A 318 30.18 -21.29 11.90
C ALA A 318 30.95 -22.35 11.11
N TRP A 319 30.75 -22.47 9.80
CA TRP A 319 31.50 -23.36 8.93
C TRP A 319 32.95 -22.89 8.72
N VAL A 320 33.20 -21.59 8.67
CA VAL A 320 34.54 -21.00 8.51
C VAL A 320 35.43 -21.25 9.72
N LEU A 321 34.88 -21.23 10.93
CA LEU A 321 35.59 -21.46 12.22
C LEU A 321 35.87 -22.93 12.47
#